data_c22729a414f174840afe2170cb633a6e
#
_entry.id   c22729a414f174840afe2170cb633a6e
#
_cell.length_a   1.000
_cell.length_b   1.000
_cell.length_c   1.000
_cell.angle_alpha   90.00
_cell.angle_beta   90.00
_cell.angle_gamma   90.00
#
_symmetry.space_group_name_H-M   'P 1'
#
loop_
_entity.id
_entity.type
_entity.pdbx_description
1 polymer ?
#
loop_
_entity_poly.entity_id
_entity_poly.type
_entity_poly.pdbx_seq_one_letter_code
_entity_poly.pdbx_strand_id
1 'polypeptide(L)'
;ILMLFIWVYHYFYRTILFPLKLKTKGKKIPIVIVISAFIFNLLNGFFVGYDIGYISQEFDFGPNTIIGSLIFFLGMYINRTSDNKLISLRKENKDYQIPQGGMFKYISCPNHFGEIIEWIGFAIATWSLAGFTFAIWTFCNLAPRAFAHHRWYKEEFSDYPEDRKALIPFVI
;
A
#
# COMPACT_ATOMS: atom_id res chain seq x y z
N ILE A 1 -15.50 6.15 15.04
CA ILE A 1 -14.22 6.13 15.80
C ILE A 1 -13.32 5.00 15.31
N LEU A 2 -13.79 3.74 15.20
CA LEU A 2 -12.95 2.60 14.78
C LEU A 2 -12.29 2.81 13.41
N MET A 3 -13.01 3.28 12.41
CA MET A 3 -12.48 3.50 11.06
C MET A 3 -11.43 4.60 11.02
N LEU A 4 -11.62 5.68 11.78
CA LEU A 4 -10.58 6.72 11.93
C LEU A 4 -9.33 6.17 12.62
N PHE A 5 -9.50 5.30 13.62
CA PHE A 5 -8.36 4.66 14.28
C PHE A 5 -7.57 3.77 13.31
N ILE A 6 -8.23 2.95 12.51
CA ILE A 6 -7.60 2.10 11.49
C ILE A 6 -6.84 2.96 10.47
N TRP A 7 -7.44 4.06 10.00
CA TRP A 7 -6.83 5.00 9.08
C TRP A 7 -5.57 5.66 9.68
N VAL A 8 -5.68 6.22 10.88
CA VAL A 8 -4.57 6.84 11.61
C VAL A 8 -3.45 5.82 11.88
N TYR A 9 -3.80 4.59 12.24
CA TYR A 9 -2.82 3.53 12.49
C TYR A 9 -2.01 3.17 11.24
N HIS A 10 -2.64 3.09 10.05
CA HIS A 10 -1.91 2.92 8.79
C HIS A 10 -0.92 4.07 8.56
N TYR A 11 -1.39 5.31 8.65
CA TYR A 11 -0.55 6.47 8.39
C TYR A 11 0.54 6.67 9.44
N PHE A 12 0.28 6.41 10.70
CA PHE A 12 1.31 6.41 11.75
C PHE A 12 2.45 5.43 11.40
N TYR A 13 2.10 4.23 11.00
CA TYR A 13 3.10 3.28 10.56
C TYR A 13 3.86 3.77 9.32
N ARG A 14 3.15 4.24 8.32
CA ARG A 14 3.72 4.62 7.01
C ARG A 14 4.59 5.86 7.07
N THR A 15 4.22 6.86 7.90
CA THR A 15 4.93 8.13 7.99
C THR A 15 6.02 8.17 9.06
N ILE A 16 5.90 7.38 10.11
CA ILE A 16 6.85 7.38 11.23
C ILE A 16 7.68 6.10 11.26
N LEU A 17 7.02 4.94 11.44
CA LEU A 17 7.74 3.71 11.69
C LEU A 17 8.46 3.16 10.44
N PHE A 18 7.85 3.23 9.29
CA PHE A 18 8.42 2.70 8.05
C PHE A 18 9.68 3.47 7.61
N PRO A 19 9.70 4.82 7.57
CA PRO A 19 10.91 5.57 7.23
C PRO A 19 12.09 5.31 8.17
N LEU A 20 11.83 5.10 9.46
CA LEU A 20 12.89 4.75 10.44
C LEU A 20 13.55 3.40 10.16
N LYS A 21 12.84 2.49 9.47
CA LYS A 21 13.39 1.18 9.06
C LYS A 21 14.22 1.27 7.78
N LEU A 22 14.04 2.32 6.96
CA LEU A 22 14.70 2.47 5.68
C LEU A 22 16.16 2.94 5.83
N LYS A 23 17.07 2.28 5.13
CA LYS A 23 18.43 2.78 4.92
C LYS A 23 18.50 3.48 3.56
N THR A 24 18.31 4.79 3.54
CA THR A 24 18.22 5.58 2.30
C THR A 24 19.59 5.83 1.62
N LYS A 25 20.69 5.52 2.30
CA LYS A 25 22.08 5.72 1.80
C LYS A 25 22.29 7.12 1.20
N GLY A 26 21.67 8.16 1.77
CA GLY A 26 21.82 9.55 1.34
C GLY A 26 21.07 9.91 0.03
N LYS A 27 20.17 9.06 -0.47
CA LYS A 27 19.32 9.42 -1.63
C LYS A 27 18.43 10.62 -1.31
N LYS A 28 18.52 11.66 -2.15
CA LYS A 28 17.71 12.87 -2.04
C LYS A 28 16.38 12.66 -2.78
N ILE A 29 15.30 13.18 -2.21
CA ILE A 29 13.98 13.23 -2.85
C ILE A 29 13.73 14.68 -3.29
N PRO A 30 13.27 14.92 -4.53
CA PRO A 30 12.88 16.26 -4.96
C PRO A 30 11.83 16.87 -4.05
N ILE A 31 12.04 18.11 -3.62
CA ILE A 31 11.15 18.81 -2.67
C ILE A 31 9.69 18.89 -3.20
N VAL A 32 9.51 18.99 -4.50
CA VAL A 32 8.18 19.01 -5.15
C VAL A 32 7.40 17.74 -4.82
N ILE A 33 8.05 16.57 -4.81
CA ILE A 33 7.39 15.29 -4.47
C ILE A 33 6.95 15.30 -2.99
N VAL A 34 7.79 15.85 -2.10
CA VAL A 34 7.47 15.94 -0.68
C VAL A 34 6.26 16.87 -0.45
N ILE A 35 6.26 18.05 -1.08
CA ILE A 35 5.17 19.02 -0.98
C ILE A 35 3.88 18.43 -1.56
N SER A 36 3.94 17.81 -2.74
CA SER A 36 2.77 17.16 -3.36
C SER A 36 2.18 16.06 -2.47
N ALA A 37 3.04 15.22 -1.88
CA ALA A 37 2.60 14.19 -0.96
C ALA A 37 1.98 14.78 0.31
N PHE A 38 2.54 15.87 0.84
CA PHE A 38 1.99 16.57 2.01
C PHE A 38 0.59 17.14 1.72
N ILE A 39 0.45 17.90 0.63
CA ILE A 39 -0.84 18.48 0.21
C ILE A 39 -1.88 17.38 -0.02
N PHE A 40 -1.49 16.33 -0.74
CA PHE A 40 -2.38 15.19 -0.97
C PHE A 40 -2.86 14.55 0.34
N ASN A 41 -1.96 14.27 1.28
CA ASN A 41 -2.33 13.66 2.55
C ASN A 41 -3.20 14.58 3.42
N LEU A 42 -2.96 15.89 3.37
CA LEU A 42 -3.80 16.88 4.07
C LEU A 42 -5.24 16.87 3.53
N LEU A 43 -5.40 16.92 2.21
CA LEU A 43 -6.72 16.87 1.56
C LEU A 43 -7.40 15.53 1.79
N ASN A 44 -6.69 14.42 1.63
CA ASN A 44 -7.24 13.10 1.84
C ASN A 44 -7.69 12.90 3.30
N GLY A 45 -6.86 13.31 4.26
CA GLY A 45 -7.22 13.26 5.67
C GLY A 45 -8.44 14.09 6.01
N PHE A 46 -8.55 15.29 5.40
CA PHE A 46 -9.72 16.14 5.56
C PHE A 46 -10.98 15.48 4.99
N PHE A 47 -10.95 15.00 3.75
CA PHE A 47 -12.12 14.38 3.12
C PHE A 47 -12.58 13.10 3.81
N VAL A 48 -11.64 12.22 4.15
CA VAL A 48 -11.95 10.98 4.89
C VAL A 48 -12.50 11.30 6.29
N GLY A 49 -11.88 12.24 7.01
CA GLY A 49 -12.34 12.64 8.33
C GLY A 49 -13.71 13.32 8.31
N TYR A 50 -13.95 14.17 7.30
CA TYR A 50 -15.23 14.86 7.11
C TYR A 50 -16.36 13.87 6.74
N ASP A 51 -16.08 12.96 5.80
CA ASP A 51 -17.06 11.94 5.39
C ASP A 51 -17.45 11.05 6.57
N ILE A 52 -16.48 10.48 7.28
CA ILE A 52 -16.76 9.60 8.42
C ILE A 52 -17.38 10.37 9.61
N GLY A 53 -16.96 11.62 9.83
CA GLY A 53 -17.39 12.40 10.99
C GLY A 53 -18.74 13.10 10.81
N TYR A 54 -19.12 13.48 9.59
CA TYR A 54 -20.28 14.32 9.34
C TYR A 54 -21.27 13.77 8.33
N ILE A 55 -20.82 13.04 7.29
CA ILE A 55 -21.70 12.52 6.24
C ILE A 55 -22.19 11.13 6.62
N SER A 56 -21.29 10.24 6.99
CA SER A 56 -21.54 8.83 7.29
C SER A 56 -21.83 8.61 8.79
N GLN A 57 -22.62 9.49 9.41
CA GLN A 57 -22.88 9.46 10.87
C GLN A 57 -23.57 8.20 11.37
N GLU A 58 -24.33 7.53 10.52
CA GLU A 58 -24.97 6.24 10.83
C GLU A 58 -24.00 5.09 10.55
N PHE A 59 -22.90 5.06 11.31
CA PHE A 59 -21.97 3.95 11.25
C PHE A 59 -22.58 2.75 11.99
N ASP A 60 -23.24 1.90 11.23
CA ASP A 60 -23.74 0.63 11.74
C ASP A 60 -22.63 -0.43 11.72
N PHE A 61 -22.50 -1.19 12.79
CA PHE A 61 -21.58 -2.32 12.90
C PHE A 61 -22.15 -3.52 12.11
N GLY A 62 -22.34 -3.28 10.81
CA GLY A 62 -22.91 -4.24 9.89
C GLY A 62 -21.87 -5.23 9.32
N PRO A 63 -22.34 -6.19 8.51
CA PRO A 63 -21.47 -7.15 7.82
C PRO A 63 -20.35 -6.49 6.99
N ASN A 64 -20.64 -5.33 6.38
CA ASN A 64 -19.66 -4.56 5.58
C ASN A 64 -18.46 -4.14 6.42
N THR A 65 -18.70 -3.67 7.65
CA THR A 65 -17.64 -3.25 8.56
C THR A 65 -16.74 -4.41 8.94
N ILE A 66 -17.34 -5.57 9.23
CA ILE A 66 -16.58 -6.77 9.60
C ILE A 66 -15.77 -7.28 8.40
N ILE A 67 -16.42 -7.50 7.26
CA ILE A 67 -15.77 -8.02 6.05
C ILE A 67 -14.69 -7.06 5.56
N GLY A 68 -15.02 -5.77 5.47
CA GLY A 68 -14.07 -4.74 5.04
C GLY A 68 -12.86 -4.63 5.95
N SER A 69 -13.06 -4.70 7.28
CA SER A 69 -11.96 -4.70 8.24
C SER A 69 -11.06 -5.94 8.10
N LEU A 70 -11.63 -7.12 7.88
CA LEU A 70 -10.85 -8.34 7.63
C LEU A 70 -10.00 -8.21 6.36
N ILE A 71 -10.59 -7.68 5.28
CA ILE A 71 -9.87 -7.42 4.02
C ILE A 71 -8.77 -6.39 4.24
N PHE A 72 -9.05 -5.32 4.99
CA PHE A 72 -8.07 -4.28 5.33
C PHE A 72 -6.85 -4.89 6.05
N PHE A 73 -7.07 -5.65 7.11
CA PHE A 73 -5.97 -6.25 7.86
C PHE A 73 -5.21 -7.32 7.07
N LEU A 74 -5.88 -8.05 6.19
CA LEU A 74 -5.22 -8.97 5.26
C LEU A 74 -4.30 -8.20 4.30
N GLY A 75 -4.79 -7.12 3.69
CA GLY A 75 -4.00 -6.24 2.83
C GLY A 75 -2.79 -5.65 3.55
N MET A 76 -3.00 -5.13 4.76
CA MET A 76 -1.94 -4.61 5.63
C MET A 76 -0.89 -5.68 5.96
N TYR A 77 -1.29 -6.90 6.25
CA TYR A 77 -0.38 -8.00 6.51
C TYR A 77 0.51 -8.30 5.30
N ILE A 78 -0.10 -8.40 4.10
CA ILE A 78 0.63 -8.62 2.84
C ILE A 78 1.60 -7.46 2.57
N ASN A 79 1.13 -6.20 2.72
CA ASN A 79 1.96 -5.01 2.52
C ASN A 79 3.17 -5.02 3.45
N ARG A 80 2.96 -5.16 4.77
CA ARG A 80 4.03 -5.09 5.77
C ARG A 80 5.04 -6.22 5.69
N THR A 81 4.57 -7.45 5.46
CA THR A 81 5.47 -8.61 5.33
C THR A 81 6.34 -8.48 4.09
N SER A 82 5.78 -7.97 3.00
CA SER A 82 6.50 -7.71 1.74
C SER A 82 7.52 -6.58 1.89
N ASP A 83 7.14 -5.46 2.49
CA ASP A 83 8.04 -4.35 2.76
C ASP A 83 9.20 -4.76 3.70
N ASN A 84 8.91 -5.51 4.76
CA ASN A 84 9.94 -6.02 5.67
C ASN A 84 10.94 -6.93 4.93
N LYS A 85 10.47 -7.77 4.00
CA LYS A 85 11.33 -8.61 3.17
C LYS A 85 12.25 -7.75 2.28
N LEU A 86 11.71 -6.73 1.61
CA LEU A 86 12.49 -5.81 0.78
C LEU A 86 13.54 -5.04 1.61
N ILE A 87 13.17 -4.64 2.84
CA ILE A 87 14.08 -3.95 3.75
C ILE A 87 15.22 -4.88 4.20
N SER A 88 14.91 -6.16 4.53
CA SER A 88 15.94 -7.11 4.95
C SER A 88 16.96 -7.36 3.84
N LEU A 89 16.51 -7.59 2.61
CA LEU A 89 17.38 -7.77 1.45
C LEU A 89 18.33 -6.60 1.24
N ARG A 90 17.84 -5.35 1.40
CA ARG A 90 18.67 -4.14 1.29
C ARG A 90 19.66 -3.95 2.44
N LYS A 91 19.42 -4.58 3.60
CA LYS A 91 20.34 -4.55 4.74
C LYS A 91 21.49 -5.53 4.57
N GLU A 92 21.18 -6.70 4.03
CA GLU A 92 22.11 -7.82 3.87
C GLU A 92 23.06 -7.60 2.70
N ASN A 93 22.57 -6.98 1.62
CA ASN A 93 23.32 -6.84 0.38
C ASN A 93 23.42 -5.39 -0.08
N LYS A 94 24.55 -5.08 -0.75
CA LYS A 94 24.75 -3.75 -1.37
C LYS A 94 23.97 -3.59 -2.67
N ASP A 95 23.79 -4.68 -3.40
CA ASP A 95 23.16 -4.72 -4.72
C ASP A 95 21.69 -5.14 -4.62
N TYR A 96 20.93 -4.83 -5.66
CA TYR A 96 19.56 -5.28 -5.78
C TYR A 96 19.50 -6.79 -5.96
N GLN A 97 18.48 -7.41 -5.38
CA GLN A 97 18.24 -8.85 -5.46
C GLN A 97 16.80 -9.13 -5.82
N ILE A 98 16.55 -10.29 -6.43
CA ILE A 98 15.21 -10.79 -6.70
C ILE A 98 14.59 -11.28 -5.38
N PRO A 99 13.53 -10.65 -4.85
CA PRO A 99 12.88 -11.13 -3.63
C PRO A 99 12.27 -12.51 -3.85
N GLN A 100 12.42 -13.41 -2.87
CA GLN A 100 11.93 -14.79 -2.93
C GLN A 100 10.99 -15.10 -1.77
N GLY A 101 10.06 -16.03 -1.99
CA GLY A 101 9.14 -16.54 -0.98
C GLY A 101 7.90 -15.65 -0.73
N GLY A 102 6.91 -16.19 0.02
CA GLY A 102 5.64 -15.51 0.23
C GLY A 102 4.96 -15.12 -1.07
N MET A 103 4.32 -13.97 -1.10
CA MET A 103 3.64 -13.46 -2.30
C MET A 103 4.60 -13.10 -3.45
N PHE A 104 5.88 -12.88 -3.18
CA PHE A 104 6.90 -12.71 -4.24
C PHE A 104 7.06 -13.91 -5.16
N LYS A 105 6.57 -15.08 -4.76
CA LYS A 105 6.51 -16.25 -5.64
C LYS A 105 5.60 -16.01 -6.86
N TYR A 106 4.56 -15.20 -6.72
CA TYR A 106 3.51 -15.02 -7.72
C TYR A 106 3.54 -13.66 -8.41
N ILE A 107 3.98 -12.61 -7.69
CA ILE A 107 3.96 -11.23 -8.20
C ILE A 107 5.21 -10.45 -7.79
N SER A 108 5.55 -9.45 -8.59
CA SER A 108 6.73 -8.60 -8.39
C SER A 108 6.56 -7.58 -7.26
N CYS A 109 5.35 -7.09 -7.07
CA CYS A 109 5.05 -6.01 -6.13
C CYS A 109 3.93 -6.37 -5.15
N PRO A 110 4.13 -7.40 -4.29
CA PRO A 110 3.09 -7.79 -3.33
C PRO A 110 2.82 -6.72 -2.27
N ASN A 111 3.76 -5.83 -1.99
CA ASN A 111 3.54 -4.67 -1.13
C ASN A 111 2.52 -3.70 -1.74
N HIS A 112 2.60 -3.40 -3.04
CA HIS A 112 1.58 -2.58 -3.71
C HIS A 112 0.22 -3.29 -3.77
N PHE A 113 0.21 -4.57 -4.07
CA PHE A 113 -1.01 -5.38 -4.04
C PHE A 113 -1.67 -5.35 -2.65
N GLY A 114 -0.90 -5.58 -1.61
CA GLY A 114 -1.38 -5.52 -0.23
C GLY A 114 -1.99 -4.17 0.13
N GLU A 115 -1.35 -3.07 -0.25
CA GLU A 115 -1.85 -1.71 0.00
C GLU A 115 -3.16 -1.41 -0.77
N ILE A 116 -3.29 -1.91 -2.00
CA ILE A 116 -4.54 -1.80 -2.75
C ILE A 116 -5.67 -2.59 -2.07
N ILE A 117 -5.42 -3.83 -1.65
CA ILE A 117 -6.39 -4.66 -0.91
C ILE A 117 -6.77 -3.99 0.42
N GLU A 118 -5.82 -3.41 1.11
CA GLU A 118 -6.03 -2.66 2.35
C GLU A 118 -7.05 -1.53 2.15
N TRP A 119 -6.87 -0.69 1.12
CA TRP A 119 -7.79 0.42 0.88
C TRP A 119 -9.12 0.01 0.26
N ILE A 120 -9.20 -1.08 -0.48
CA ILE A 120 -10.47 -1.70 -0.87
C ILE A 120 -11.22 -2.16 0.38
N GLY A 121 -10.55 -2.81 1.32
CA GLY A 121 -11.11 -3.21 2.60
C GLY A 121 -11.67 -2.03 3.39
N PHE A 122 -10.91 -0.91 3.43
CA PHE A 122 -11.36 0.33 4.08
C PHE A 122 -12.61 0.92 3.41
N ALA A 123 -12.66 0.96 2.08
CA ALA A 123 -13.82 1.42 1.32
C ALA A 123 -15.07 0.58 1.60
N ILE A 124 -14.93 -0.74 1.67
CA ILE A 124 -16.02 -1.65 2.03
C ILE A 124 -16.46 -1.43 3.48
N ALA A 125 -15.50 -1.31 4.41
CA ALA A 125 -15.77 -1.14 5.83
C ALA A 125 -16.50 0.15 6.15
N THR A 126 -16.11 1.25 5.49
CA THR A 126 -16.72 2.57 5.70
C THR A 126 -17.96 2.79 4.86
N TRP A 127 -18.11 2.05 3.77
CA TRP A 127 -19.16 2.22 2.76
C TRP A 127 -19.33 3.69 2.34
N SER A 128 -18.24 4.41 2.24
CA SER A 128 -18.19 5.86 2.05
C SER A 128 -17.60 6.25 0.70
N LEU A 129 -18.03 7.39 0.16
CA LEU A 129 -17.50 7.91 -1.10
C LEU A 129 -16.02 8.28 -0.99
N ALA A 130 -15.60 8.84 0.14
CA ALA A 130 -14.21 9.17 0.38
C ALA A 130 -13.33 7.90 0.43
N GLY A 131 -13.78 6.84 1.11
CA GLY A 131 -13.09 5.55 1.12
C GLY A 131 -12.96 4.95 -0.27
N PHE A 132 -14.04 4.96 -1.05
CA PHE A 132 -14.06 4.43 -2.40
C PHE A 132 -13.14 5.22 -3.37
N THR A 133 -13.21 6.55 -3.35
CA THR A 133 -12.33 7.38 -4.19
C THR A 133 -10.87 7.22 -3.83
N PHE A 134 -10.57 7.05 -2.54
CA PHE A 134 -9.20 6.81 -2.09
C PHE A 134 -8.68 5.42 -2.52
N ALA A 135 -9.51 4.38 -2.50
CA ALA A 135 -9.14 3.07 -3.02
C ALA A 135 -8.81 3.10 -4.52
N ILE A 136 -9.64 3.80 -5.33
CA ILE A 136 -9.37 4.02 -6.76
C ILE A 136 -8.07 4.80 -6.95
N TRP A 137 -7.87 5.88 -6.22
CA TRP A 137 -6.64 6.67 -6.28
C TRP A 137 -5.41 5.82 -5.98
N THR A 138 -5.48 5.00 -4.94
CA THR A 138 -4.38 4.09 -4.55
C THR A 138 -4.07 3.12 -5.68
N PHE A 139 -5.08 2.50 -6.29
CA PHE A 139 -4.89 1.62 -7.44
C PHE A 139 -4.22 2.36 -8.61
N CYS A 140 -4.75 3.51 -9.01
CA CYS A 140 -4.22 4.31 -10.13
C CYS A 140 -2.77 4.79 -9.89
N ASN A 141 -2.38 4.95 -8.63
CA ASN A 141 -1.03 5.37 -8.25
C ASN A 141 -0.06 4.19 -8.20
N LEU A 142 -0.48 3.04 -7.65
CA LEU A 142 0.41 1.91 -7.39
C LEU A 142 0.51 0.93 -8.56
N ALA A 143 -0.54 0.75 -9.36
CA ALA A 143 -0.52 -0.18 -10.49
C ALA A 143 0.54 0.20 -11.55
N PRO A 144 0.65 1.46 -12.02
CA PRO A 144 1.69 1.84 -12.96
C PRO A 144 3.11 1.63 -12.40
N ARG A 145 3.30 1.87 -11.09
CA ARG A 145 4.58 1.63 -10.42
C ARG A 145 4.93 0.15 -10.37
N ALA A 146 3.93 -0.72 -10.11
CA ALA A 146 4.14 -2.16 -10.12
C ALA A 146 4.56 -2.67 -11.50
N PHE A 147 3.92 -2.18 -12.58
CA PHE A 147 4.33 -2.51 -13.95
C PHE A 147 5.73 -2.03 -14.29
N ALA A 148 6.09 -0.81 -13.87
CA ALA A 148 7.43 -0.28 -14.06
C ALA A 148 8.49 -1.10 -13.32
N HIS A 149 8.24 -1.47 -12.06
CA HIS A 149 9.12 -2.33 -11.28
C HIS A 149 9.26 -3.74 -11.87
N HIS A 150 8.14 -4.33 -12.33
CA HIS A 150 8.16 -5.65 -12.96
C HIS A 150 9.00 -5.66 -14.24
N ARG A 151 8.85 -4.63 -15.08
CA ARG A 151 9.65 -4.46 -16.30
C ARG A 151 11.14 -4.31 -15.94
N TRP A 152 11.44 -3.44 -14.98
CA TRP A 152 12.81 -3.23 -14.54
C TRP A 152 13.43 -4.53 -14.00
N TYR A 153 12.73 -5.35 -13.24
CA TYR A 153 13.24 -6.65 -12.80
C TYR A 153 13.56 -7.58 -13.96
N LYS A 154 12.74 -7.62 -15.00
CA LYS A 154 12.99 -8.44 -16.19
C LYS A 154 14.17 -7.96 -17.03
N GLU A 155 14.42 -6.66 -17.05
CA GLU A 155 15.55 -6.06 -17.76
C GLU A 155 16.86 -6.21 -16.99
N GLU A 156 16.82 -6.11 -15.66
CA GLU A 156 18.00 -6.13 -14.81
C GLU A 156 18.51 -7.56 -14.53
N PHE A 157 17.60 -8.54 -14.43
CA PHE A 157 17.93 -9.90 -14.02
C PHE A 157 17.58 -10.92 -15.12
N SER A 158 18.57 -11.56 -15.70
CA SER A 158 18.39 -12.59 -16.73
C SER A 158 17.71 -13.87 -16.20
N ASP A 159 17.77 -14.11 -14.89
CA ASP A 159 17.18 -15.25 -14.18
C ASP A 159 15.84 -14.91 -13.49
N TYR A 160 15.22 -13.77 -13.87
CA TYR A 160 13.93 -13.38 -13.29
C TYR A 160 12.81 -14.36 -13.70
N PRO A 161 11.98 -14.86 -12.75
CA PRO A 161 10.93 -15.84 -13.05
C PRO A 161 9.90 -15.33 -14.07
N GLU A 162 9.75 -16.04 -15.20
CA GLU A 162 8.88 -15.61 -16.32
C GLU A 162 7.39 -15.66 -15.98
N ASP A 163 6.97 -16.59 -15.14
CA ASP A 163 5.59 -16.81 -14.73
C ASP A 163 5.08 -15.79 -13.72
N ARG A 164 6.01 -15.05 -13.09
CA ARG A 164 5.68 -14.01 -12.09
C ARG A 164 4.98 -12.84 -12.75
N LYS A 165 3.84 -12.43 -12.16
CA LYS A 165 3.05 -11.29 -12.62
C LYS A 165 3.50 -9.97 -11.99
N ALA A 166 3.04 -8.84 -12.51
CA ALA A 166 3.42 -7.52 -11.98
C ALA A 166 2.76 -7.22 -10.62
N LEU A 167 1.44 -7.39 -10.55
CA LEU A 167 0.63 -6.87 -9.43
C LEU A 167 -0.41 -7.88 -8.91
N ILE A 168 -1.26 -8.44 -9.77
CA ILE A 168 -2.34 -9.34 -9.36
C ILE A 168 -1.93 -10.78 -9.67
N PRO A 169 -1.89 -11.67 -8.65
CA PRO A 169 -1.49 -13.06 -8.86
C PRO A 169 -2.27 -13.73 -10.00
N PHE A 170 -1.56 -14.40 -10.88
CA PHE A 170 -2.08 -15.16 -12.03
C PHE A 170 -2.78 -14.32 -13.13
N VAL A 171 -2.92 -13.00 -12.96
CA VAL A 171 -3.67 -12.14 -13.89
C VAL A 171 -2.70 -11.17 -14.60
N ILE A 172 -2.16 -10.20 -13.87
CA ILE A 172 -1.31 -9.13 -14.42
C ILE A 172 -0.10 -8.83 -13.53
#